data_13604f193e60ecdb8ddd18d2c37182cc
#
_entry.id   13604f193e60ecdb8ddd18d2c37182cc
#
_cell.length_a   1.000
_cell.length_b   1.000
_cell.length_c   1.000
_cell.angle_alpha   90.00
_cell.angle_beta   90.00
_cell.angle_gamma   90.00
#
_symmetry.space_group_name_H-M   'P 1'
#
loop_
_entity.id
_entity.type
_entity.pdbx_description
1 polymer ?
#
loop_
_entity_poly.entity_id
_entity_poly.type
_entity_poly.pdbx_seq_one_letter_code
_entity_poly.pdbx_strand_id
1 'polypeptide(L)'
;LSGASIEAADKSKVVFISGKPSHGRLAHEHRAGNMLLANALNDSGLSVQATVLEDIGYPKEDSVLDDADTIVIFCTGHGGHVLNKKLKEFDALMNKGKGVVMIHWATEAVKGDPAEKFLEWMGGFCDLHWSVNPHWIPKFKPRKHEIWNGVNAFSVNDEWYYHMRFVKNMKGVTPILTDVPPASTLKRSDGARSGNPTVRKAVANGETQHVAWAYERSNGGRGFGFTGGHVHMNWQNDDNRKLMLNAILWTAKVTIPKSGVVSRTPTKDEMHENLD
;
A
#
# COMPACT_ATOMS: atom_id res chain seq x y z
N LEU A 1 12.33 -33.25 35.85
CA LEU A 1 11.64 -32.80 34.66
C LEU A 1 11.66 -31.27 34.63
N SER A 2 12.65 -30.69 33.93
CA SER A 2 12.79 -29.25 33.72
C SER A 2 11.81 -28.86 32.60
N GLY A 3 10.74 -28.20 32.98
CA GLY A 3 9.83 -27.57 32.01
C GLY A 3 10.53 -26.38 31.36
N ALA A 4 10.94 -26.54 30.13
CA ALA A 4 11.34 -25.39 29.32
C ALA A 4 10.11 -24.50 29.10
N SER A 5 10.10 -23.32 29.69
CA SER A 5 9.16 -22.28 29.36
C SER A 5 9.39 -21.91 27.87
N ILE A 6 8.43 -22.22 27.02
CA ILE A 6 8.41 -21.67 25.64
C ILE A 6 8.18 -20.17 25.81
N GLU A 7 9.25 -19.37 25.71
CA GLU A 7 9.09 -17.92 25.55
C GLU A 7 8.21 -17.70 24.33
N ALA A 8 7.09 -17.00 24.52
CA ALA A 8 6.24 -16.58 23.40
C ALA A 8 7.10 -15.68 22.50
N ALA A 9 7.33 -16.12 21.26
CA ALA A 9 8.06 -15.30 20.30
C ALA A 9 7.41 -13.91 20.21
N ASP A 10 8.25 -12.86 20.28
CA ASP A 10 7.78 -11.48 20.17
C ASP A 10 6.97 -11.32 18.88
N LYS A 11 5.80 -10.68 19.02
CA LYS A 11 4.93 -10.40 17.88
C LYS A 11 5.55 -9.33 16.99
N SER A 12 5.53 -9.55 15.68
CA SER A 12 5.93 -8.51 14.73
C SER A 12 5.00 -7.32 14.82
N LYS A 13 5.56 -6.12 14.88
CA LYS A 13 4.84 -4.86 15.12
C LYS A 13 4.55 -4.15 13.79
N VAL A 14 3.28 -3.95 13.50
CA VAL A 14 2.77 -3.19 12.36
C VAL A 14 2.16 -1.89 12.86
N VAL A 15 2.68 -0.75 12.41
CA VAL A 15 2.18 0.57 12.82
C VAL A 15 1.52 1.25 11.62
N PHE A 16 0.27 1.70 11.79
CA PHE A 16 -0.51 2.39 10.77
C PHE A 16 -0.56 3.89 11.04
N ILE A 17 -0.22 4.68 10.03
CA ILE A 17 -0.33 6.14 10.00
C ILE A 17 -1.48 6.52 9.08
N SER A 18 -2.44 7.30 9.59
CA SER A 18 -3.59 7.82 8.83
C SER A 18 -3.40 9.30 8.52
N GLY A 19 -3.68 9.70 7.28
CA GLY A 19 -3.71 11.10 6.88
C GLY A 19 -4.99 11.81 7.30
N LYS A 20 -5.05 13.12 7.06
CA LYS A 20 -6.27 13.92 7.25
C LYS A 20 -7.36 13.50 6.26
N PRO A 21 -8.65 13.67 6.62
CA PRO A 21 -9.76 13.55 5.67
C PRO A 21 -9.52 14.38 4.41
N SER A 22 -9.87 13.85 3.24
CA SER A 22 -9.57 14.51 1.96
C SER A 22 -10.68 14.48 0.93
N HIS A 23 -11.63 13.54 1.05
CA HIS A 23 -12.71 13.30 0.10
C HIS A 23 -14.06 13.15 0.82
N GLY A 24 -15.11 12.92 0.04
CA GLY A 24 -16.43 12.64 0.59
C GLY A 24 -16.52 11.22 1.16
N ARG A 25 -17.60 10.96 1.86
CA ARG A 25 -17.89 9.68 2.55
C ARG A 25 -17.68 8.47 1.66
N LEU A 26 -17.02 7.44 2.19
CA LEU A 26 -16.64 6.18 1.55
C LEU A 26 -15.56 6.31 0.45
N ALA A 27 -14.89 7.46 0.38
CA ALA A 27 -13.74 7.67 -0.48
C ALA A 27 -12.55 8.19 0.34
N HIS A 28 -11.38 7.58 0.18
CA HIS A 28 -10.16 7.92 0.93
C HIS A 28 -10.32 7.84 2.46
N GLU A 29 -11.08 6.89 2.93
CA GLU A 29 -11.27 6.66 4.37
C GLU A 29 -9.98 6.12 5.00
N HIS A 30 -9.04 7.04 5.26
CA HIS A 30 -7.67 6.70 5.66
C HIS A 30 -7.66 5.96 7.00
N ARG A 31 -8.36 6.50 8.01
CA ARG A 31 -8.40 5.92 9.34
C ARG A 31 -9.23 4.63 9.37
N ALA A 32 -10.44 4.66 8.81
CA ALA A 32 -11.31 3.50 8.78
C ALA A 32 -10.68 2.33 8.02
N GLY A 33 -10.06 2.57 6.87
CA GLY A 33 -9.33 1.57 6.11
C GLY A 33 -8.18 0.96 6.90
N ASN A 34 -7.37 1.78 7.55
CA ASN A 34 -6.29 1.33 8.43
C ASN A 34 -6.81 0.48 9.61
N MET A 35 -7.92 0.89 10.24
CA MET A 35 -8.51 0.15 11.36
C MET A 35 -9.04 -1.21 10.92
N LEU A 36 -9.71 -1.32 9.76
CA LEU A 36 -10.16 -2.61 9.21
C LEU A 36 -8.99 -3.57 8.97
N LEU A 37 -7.90 -3.07 8.37
CA LEU A 37 -6.72 -3.89 8.10
C LEU A 37 -5.99 -4.29 9.39
N ALA A 38 -5.85 -3.37 10.35
CA ALA A 38 -5.20 -3.65 11.64
C ALA A 38 -5.99 -4.67 12.45
N ASN A 39 -7.32 -4.53 12.54
CA ASN A 39 -8.20 -5.50 13.20
C ASN A 39 -8.09 -6.88 12.55
N ALA A 40 -8.13 -6.95 11.21
CA ALA A 40 -8.00 -8.22 10.50
C ALA A 40 -6.63 -8.91 10.75
N LEU A 41 -5.55 -8.14 10.89
CA LEU A 41 -4.24 -8.70 11.28
C LEU A 41 -4.24 -9.20 12.72
N ASN A 42 -4.77 -8.44 13.67
CA ASN A 42 -4.84 -8.82 15.08
C ASN A 42 -5.71 -10.06 15.31
N ASP A 43 -6.79 -10.21 14.54
CA ASP A 43 -7.71 -11.35 14.61
C ASP A 43 -7.22 -12.58 13.82
N SER A 44 -6.14 -12.47 13.06
CA SER A 44 -5.64 -13.54 12.16
C SER A 44 -5.06 -14.75 12.89
N GLY A 45 -4.77 -14.64 14.18
CA GLY A 45 -4.07 -15.68 14.96
C GLY A 45 -2.57 -15.81 14.65
N LEU A 46 -2.02 -14.94 13.79
CA LEU A 46 -0.59 -14.90 13.47
C LEU A 46 0.19 -14.11 14.53
N SER A 47 1.51 -14.33 14.59
CA SER A 47 2.39 -13.59 15.52
C SER A 47 2.63 -12.16 15.05
N VAL A 48 1.57 -11.35 15.05
CA VAL A 48 1.57 -9.95 14.64
C VAL A 48 0.76 -9.11 15.63
N GLN A 49 1.21 -7.88 15.84
CA GLN A 49 0.50 -6.84 16.57
C GLN A 49 0.38 -5.61 15.70
N ALA A 50 -0.83 -5.24 15.32
CA ALA A 50 -1.13 -4.10 14.48
C ALA A 50 -1.75 -2.97 15.30
N THR A 51 -1.18 -1.77 15.19
CA THR A 51 -1.62 -0.58 15.93
C THR A 51 -1.88 0.56 14.96
N VAL A 52 -3.06 1.14 15.00
CA VAL A 52 -3.37 2.39 14.28
C VAL A 52 -3.09 3.55 15.23
N LEU A 53 -2.22 4.47 14.83
CA LEU A 53 -1.91 5.63 15.65
C LEU A 53 -3.13 6.55 15.77
N GLU A 54 -3.31 7.14 16.96
CA GLU A 54 -4.39 8.12 17.21
C GLU A 54 -4.10 9.46 16.53
N ASP A 55 -2.83 9.83 16.42
CA ASP A 55 -2.40 11.03 15.71
C ASP A 55 -2.82 10.98 14.23
N ILE A 56 -3.44 12.04 13.75
CA ILE A 56 -3.71 12.22 12.32
C ILE A 56 -2.49 12.89 11.68
N GLY A 57 -1.85 12.15 10.78
CA GLY A 57 -0.57 12.54 10.18
C GLY A 57 0.62 11.81 10.78
N TYR A 58 1.81 12.31 10.53
CA TYR A 58 3.02 11.76 11.14
C TYR A 58 2.98 11.91 12.66
N PRO A 59 3.35 10.89 13.45
CA PRO A 59 3.25 10.97 14.90
C PRO A 59 4.10 12.09 15.47
N LYS A 60 3.61 12.70 16.56
CA LYS A 60 4.35 13.76 17.28
C LYS A 60 5.59 13.20 17.97
N GLU A 61 5.45 12.00 18.53
CA GLU A 61 6.54 11.25 19.16
C GLU A 61 7.09 10.24 18.15
N ASP A 62 8.18 10.57 17.48
CA ASP A 62 8.79 9.74 16.43
C ASP A 62 9.18 8.34 16.95
N SER A 63 9.48 8.21 18.26
CA SER A 63 9.89 6.97 18.91
C SER A 63 8.85 5.84 18.84
N VAL A 64 7.56 6.17 18.64
CA VAL A 64 6.51 5.13 18.47
C VAL A 64 6.73 4.28 17.22
N LEU A 65 7.58 4.72 16.29
CA LEU A 65 7.95 4.00 15.07
C LEU A 65 9.24 3.18 15.23
N ASP A 66 9.99 3.38 16.32
CA ASP A 66 11.31 2.73 16.51
C ASP A 66 11.22 1.20 16.61
N ASP A 67 10.15 0.69 17.19
CA ASP A 67 9.94 -0.75 17.36
C ASP A 67 9.13 -1.37 16.20
N ALA A 68 8.62 -0.58 15.26
CA ALA A 68 7.83 -1.13 14.16
C ALA A 68 8.70 -1.98 13.23
N ASP A 69 8.21 -3.16 12.83
CA ASP A 69 8.82 -3.97 11.76
C ASP A 69 8.39 -3.45 10.38
N THR A 70 7.17 -2.95 10.28
CA THR A 70 6.66 -2.28 9.08
C THR A 70 5.72 -1.13 9.44
N ILE A 71 5.72 -0.10 8.59
CA ILE A 71 4.88 1.09 8.72
C ILE A 71 3.94 1.16 7.53
N VAL A 72 2.64 1.22 7.78
CA VAL A 72 1.60 1.34 6.76
C VAL A 72 1.10 2.78 6.74
N ILE A 73 1.14 3.41 5.57
CA ILE A 73 0.74 4.81 5.39
C ILE A 73 -0.43 4.88 4.43
N PHE A 74 -1.57 5.39 4.90
CA PHE A 74 -2.72 5.71 4.09
C PHE A 74 -3.08 7.17 4.33
N CYS A 75 -2.77 8.03 3.37
CA CYS A 75 -2.89 9.48 3.51
C CYS A 75 -3.05 10.19 2.17
N THR A 76 -3.33 11.47 2.21
CA THR A 76 -3.22 12.39 1.08
C THR A 76 -1.80 12.37 0.52
N GLY A 77 -1.68 12.32 -0.80
CA GLY A 77 -0.39 12.36 -1.49
C GLY A 77 0.11 13.76 -1.85
N HIS A 78 1.16 13.83 -2.67
CA HIS A 78 1.76 15.05 -3.17
C HIS A 78 2.06 16.05 -2.04
N GLY A 79 1.66 17.32 -2.18
CA GLY A 79 1.91 18.37 -1.17
C GLY A 79 1.30 18.13 0.21
N GLY A 80 0.30 17.25 0.31
CA GLY A 80 -0.34 16.86 1.57
C GLY A 80 0.22 15.61 2.25
N HIS A 81 1.26 15.00 1.66
CA HIS A 81 1.80 13.76 2.18
C HIS A 81 2.44 13.92 3.56
N VAL A 82 2.13 13.02 4.48
CA VAL A 82 2.57 13.07 5.88
C VAL A 82 4.10 13.05 6.06
N LEU A 83 4.82 12.53 5.08
CA LEU A 83 6.29 12.44 5.13
C LEU A 83 7.02 13.66 4.57
N ASN A 84 6.35 14.62 3.91
CA ASN A 84 7.03 15.75 3.25
C ASN A 84 7.94 16.56 4.16
N LYS A 85 7.60 16.66 5.45
CA LYS A 85 8.39 17.39 6.47
C LYS A 85 9.19 16.46 7.38
N LYS A 86 9.22 15.16 7.07
CA LYS A 86 9.76 14.09 7.91
C LYS A 86 10.64 13.11 7.13
N LEU A 87 11.15 13.53 5.97
CA LEU A 87 11.94 12.67 5.09
C LEU A 87 13.18 12.12 5.79
N LYS A 88 13.89 12.96 6.56
CA LYS A 88 15.12 12.55 7.25
C LYS A 88 14.85 11.53 8.34
N GLU A 89 13.83 11.78 9.16
CA GLU A 89 13.44 10.89 10.26
C GLU A 89 12.95 9.55 9.71
N PHE A 90 12.12 9.58 8.66
CA PHE A 90 11.62 8.36 8.05
C PHE A 90 12.72 7.61 7.30
N ASP A 91 13.63 8.29 6.63
CA ASP A 91 14.80 7.68 5.97
C ASP A 91 15.68 6.91 6.97
N ALA A 92 15.85 7.45 8.18
CA ALA A 92 16.59 6.75 9.23
C ALA A 92 15.94 5.40 9.60
N LEU A 93 14.60 5.30 9.60
CA LEU A 93 13.87 4.05 9.80
C LEU A 93 14.07 3.09 8.62
N MET A 94 13.99 3.61 7.39
CA MET A 94 14.19 2.81 6.19
C MET A 94 15.62 2.26 6.10
N ASN A 95 16.61 3.03 6.52
CA ASN A 95 18.03 2.62 6.59
C ASN A 95 18.27 1.52 7.63
N LYS A 96 17.44 1.43 8.68
CA LYS A 96 17.41 0.30 9.63
C LYS A 96 16.78 -0.97 9.04
N GLY A 97 16.32 -0.95 7.79
CA GLY A 97 15.71 -2.10 7.11
C GLY A 97 14.24 -2.35 7.46
N LYS A 98 13.54 -1.38 8.07
CA LYS A 98 12.11 -1.49 8.36
C LYS A 98 11.28 -1.58 7.08
N GLY A 99 10.11 -2.26 7.15
CA GLY A 99 9.16 -2.34 6.07
C GLY A 99 8.35 -1.04 5.90
N VAL A 100 7.83 -0.81 4.69
CA VAL A 100 6.89 0.27 4.42
C VAL A 100 5.82 -0.16 3.41
N VAL A 101 4.58 0.22 3.68
CA VAL A 101 3.44 0.06 2.77
C VAL A 101 2.82 1.43 2.54
N MET A 102 2.59 1.79 1.29
CA MET A 102 1.87 3.02 0.94
C MET A 102 0.61 2.68 0.15
N ILE A 103 -0.53 3.17 0.63
CA ILE A 103 -1.85 2.87 0.08
C ILE A 103 -2.38 4.07 -0.67
N HIS A 104 -2.81 3.83 -1.90
CA HIS A 104 -3.53 4.74 -2.78
C HIS A 104 -2.77 6.05 -3.01
N TRP A 105 -3.34 7.18 -2.63
CA TRP A 105 -2.74 8.48 -2.86
C TRP A 105 -1.43 8.69 -2.11
N ALA A 106 -1.19 7.96 -1.03
CA ALA A 106 0.12 7.94 -0.36
C ALA A 106 1.27 7.47 -1.26
N THR A 107 1.01 6.85 -2.41
CA THR A 107 2.05 6.53 -3.40
C THR A 107 2.53 7.74 -4.21
N GLU A 108 1.85 8.90 -4.13
CA GLU A 108 2.19 10.08 -4.92
C GLU A 108 3.15 11.00 -4.19
N ALA A 109 4.34 11.18 -4.74
CA ALA A 109 5.38 12.06 -4.21
C ALA A 109 5.44 13.42 -4.91
N VAL A 110 5.87 14.45 -4.17
CA VAL A 110 6.31 15.72 -4.75
C VAL A 110 7.64 15.50 -5.46
N LYS A 111 7.85 16.16 -6.61
CA LYS A 111 9.11 16.12 -7.36
C LYS A 111 10.29 16.64 -6.50
N GLY A 112 11.46 16.04 -6.68
CA GLY A 112 12.68 16.33 -5.92
C GLY A 112 12.90 15.30 -4.81
N ASP A 113 13.43 15.74 -3.67
CA ASP A 113 13.83 14.84 -2.58
C ASP A 113 12.74 13.83 -2.17
N PRO A 114 11.43 14.18 -2.05
CA PRO A 114 10.40 13.19 -1.74
C PRO A 114 10.31 12.07 -2.78
N ALA A 115 10.34 12.42 -4.08
CA ALA A 115 10.27 11.44 -5.16
C ALA A 115 11.49 10.52 -5.18
N GLU A 116 12.68 11.06 -4.94
CA GLU A 116 13.93 10.28 -4.84
C GLU A 116 13.87 9.31 -3.66
N LYS A 117 13.42 9.76 -2.50
CA LYS A 117 13.23 8.90 -1.32
C LYS A 117 12.17 7.82 -1.54
N PHE A 118 11.09 8.11 -2.24
CA PHE A 118 10.09 7.09 -2.57
C PHE A 118 10.67 6.02 -3.51
N LEU A 119 11.52 6.39 -4.47
CA LEU A 119 12.25 5.41 -5.27
C LEU A 119 13.18 4.55 -4.41
N GLU A 120 13.89 5.14 -3.45
CA GLU A 120 14.77 4.42 -2.53
C GLU A 120 14.00 3.46 -1.62
N TRP A 121 12.84 3.89 -1.08
CA TRP A 121 12.08 3.11 -0.10
C TRP A 121 11.13 2.11 -0.72
N MET A 122 10.47 2.51 -1.82
CA MET A 122 9.34 1.83 -2.44
C MET A 122 9.68 1.23 -3.82
N GLY A 123 10.81 1.61 -4.41
CA GLY A 123 11.15 1.23 -5.78
C GLY A 123 10.31 1.89 -6.87
N GLY A 124 9.29 2.65 -6.50
CA GLY A 124 8.39 3.33 -7.41
C GLY A 124 7.45 4.31 -6.72
N PHE A 125 6.86 5.21 -7.50
CA PHE A 125 5.92 6.22 -7.00
C PHE A 125 4.99 6.74 -8.11
N CYS A 126 3.88 7.37 -7.71
CA CYS A 126 2.99 8.12 -8.59
C CYS A 126 3.56 9.53 -8.80
N ASP A 127 3.75 9.93 -10.07
CA ASP A 127 4.23 11.26 -10.45
C ASP A 127 3.08 12.08 -11.04
N LEU A 128 2.83 13.25 -10.47
CA LEU A 128 1.72 14.15 -10.79
C LEU A 128 1.47 14.35 -12.30
N HIS A 129 2.52 14.48 -13.09
CA HIS A 129 2.46 14.78 -14.52
C HIS A 129 2.81 13.59 -15.42
N TRP A 130 3.11 12.44 -14.84
CA TRP A 130 3.45 11.21 -15.54
C TRP A 130 2.41 10.12 -15.37
N SER A 131 1.96 9.91 -14.14
CA SER A 131 0.96 8.92 -13.79
C SER A 131 -0.46 9.44 -13.99
N VAL A 132 -1.43 8.54 -14.06
CA VAL A 132 -2.85 8.86 -14.22
C VAL A 132 -3.69 8.11 -13.19
N ASN A 133 -4.85 8.70 -12.83
CA ASN A 133 -5.73 8.20 -11.78
C ASN A 133 -7.19 7.99 -12.25
N PRO A 134 -7.43 7.16 -13.26
CA PRO A 134 -8.79 6.84 -13.68
C PRO A 134 -9.45 5.81 -12.77
N HIS A 135 -10.79 5.84 -12.68
CA HIS A 135 -11.57 4.70 -12.25
C HIS A 135 -11.66 3.66 -13.37
N TRP A 136 -11.34 2.40 -13.05
CA TRP A 136 -11.47 1.29 -13.99
C TRP A 136 -11.50 -0.07 -13.26
N ILE A 137 -11.81 -1.13 -14.00
CA ILE A 137 -11.99 -2.48 -13.47
C ILE A 137 -10.92 -3.40 -14.08
N PRO A 138 -9.74 -3.52 -13.46
CA PRO A 138 -8.72 -4.48 -13.88
C PRO A 138 -9.12 -5.92 -13.54
N LYS A 139 -8.53 -6.88 -14.25
CA LYS A 139 -8.70 -8.32 -14.04
C LYS A 139 -7.39 -8.90 -13.50
N PHE A 140 -7.24 -8.89 -12.20
CA PHE A 140 -6.03 -9.40 -11.54
C PHE A 140 -5.99 -10.92 -11.51
N LYS A 141 -4.83 -11.47 -11.82
CA LYS A 141 -4.59 -12.92 -11.84
C LYS A 141 -3.42 -13.27 -10.94
N PRO A 142 -3.47 -14.42 -10.23
CA PRO A 142 -2.38 -14.89 -9.38
C PRO A 142 -1.04 -14.92 -10.09
N ARG A 143 0.00 -14.52 -9.35
CA ARG A 143 1.40 -14.51 -9.80
C ARG A 143 2.28 -15.28 -8.83
N LYS A 144 3.46 -15.66 -9.28
CA LYS A 144 4.43 -16.35 -8.42
C LYS A 144 5.07 -15.33 -7.45
N HIS A 145 4.41 -15.11 -6.33
CA HIS A 145 4.92 -14.33 -5.20
C HIS A 145 4.12 -14.69 -3.94
N GLU A 146 4.76 -14.70 -2.77
CA GLU A 146 4.08 -15.09 -1.52
C GLU A 146 2.92 -14.15 -1.12
N ILE A 147 2.92 -12.90 -1.59
CA ILE A 147 1.78 -11.98 -1.43
C ILE A 147 0.49 -12.53 -2.08
N TRP A 148 0.61 -13.42 -3.07
CA TRP A 148 -0.52 -14.09 -3.71
C TRP A 148 -0.95 -15.40 -3.01
N ASN A 149 -0.33 -15.77 -1.88
CA ASN A 149 -0.73 -16.96 -1.14
C ASN A 149 -2.22 -16.91 -0.77
N GLY A 150 -2.98 -17.91 -1.19
CA GLY A 150 -4.41 -18.03 -0.92
C GLY A 150 -5.31 -16.94 -1.52
N VAL A 151 -4.79 -16.11 -2.42
CA VAL A 151 -5.55 -15.09 -3.16
C VAL A 151 -5.99 -15.66 -4.49
N ASN A 152 -7.27 -15.57 -4.82
CA ASN A 152 -7.80 -15.94 -6.13
C ASN A 152 -7.72 -14.75 -7.11
N ALA A 153 -8.03 -15.02 -8.38
CA ALA A 153 -8.23 -13.95 -9.35
C ALA A 153 -9.42 -13.09 -8.93
N PHE A 154 -9.26 -11.77 -8.96
CA PHE A 154 -10.32 -10.85 -8.57
C PHE A 154 -10.35 -9.60 -9.45
N SER A 155 -11.44 -8.85 -9.32
CA SER A 155 -11.67 -7.62 -10.06
C SER A 155 -12.54 -6.70 -9.23
N VAL A 156 -12.09 -5.48 -9.00
CA VAL A 156 -12.83 -4.44 -8.29
C VAL A 156 -12.69 -3.11 -9.02
N ASN A 157 -13.78 -2.34 -9.09
CA ASN A 157 -13.72 -0.97 -9.60
C ASN A 157 -13.10 -0.06 -8.54
N ASP A 158 -11.99 0.57 -8.90
CA ASP A 158 -11.32 1.54 -8.02
C ASP A 158 -10.64 2.62 -8.85
N GLU A 159 -10.17 3.67 -8.21
CA GLU A 159 -9.30 4.67 -8.82
C GLU A 159 -7.86 4.13 -8.89
N TRP A 160 -7.65 3.12 -9.73
CA TRP A 160 -6.35 2.48 -9.89
C TRP A 160 -5.39 3.38 -10.65
N TYR A 161 -4.42 3.99 -9.96
CA TYR A 161 -3.37 4.76 -10.60
C TYR A 161 -2.45 3.84 -11.38
N TYR A 162 -2.02 4.28 -12.54
CA TYR A 162 -1.04 3.55 -13.33
C TYR A 162 -0.05 4.47 -14.04
N HIS A 163 0.90 3.88 -14.79
CA HIS A 163 2.04 4.58 -15.39
C HIS A 163 2.94 5.19 -14.31
N MET A 164 3.33 4.34 -13.34
CA MET A 164 4.19 4.73 -12.23
C MET A 164 5.62 5.02 -12.69
N ARG A 165 6.34 5.84 -11.92
CA ARG A 165 7.80 5.92 -12.00
C ARG A 165 8.38 4.77 -11.19
N PHE A 166 9.35 4.06 -11.78
CA PHE A 166 10.10 3.00 -11.09
C PHE A 166 11.60 3.28 -11.14
N VAL A 167 12.33 2.65 -10.23
CA VAL A 167 13.80 2.60 -10.29
C VAL A 167 14.26 2.03 -11.63
N LYS A 168 15.47 2.42 -12.06
CA LYS A 168 16.03 2.02 -13.34
C LYS A 168 15.94 0.49 -13.52
N ASN A 169 15.39 0.07 -14.66
CA ASN A 169 15.19 -1.34 -15.02
C ASN A 169 14.37 -2.13 -13.99
N MET A 170 13.58 -1.48 -13.19
CA MET A 170 12.78 -2.11 -12.12
C MET A 170 13.61 -3.01 -11.18
N LYS A 171 14.89 -2.69 -10.96
CA LYS A 171 15.79 -3.51 -10.13
C LYS A 171 15.24 -3.64 -8.71
N GLY A 172 14.97 -4.87 -8.26
CA GLY A 172 14.37 -5.17 -6.95
C GLY A 172 12.85 -4.99 -6.89
N VAL A 173 12.21 -4.52 -7.97
CA VAL A 173 10.76 -4.37 -8.06
C VAL A 173 10.13 -5.61 -8.67
N THR A 174 9.14 -6.16 -7.99
CA THR A 174 8.29 -7.25 -8.49
C THR A 174 6.85 -6.75 -8.64
N PRO A 175 6.29 -6.70 -9.86
CA PRO A 175 4.89 -6.36 -10.08
C PRO A 175 3.95 -7.40 -9.43
N ILE A 176 3.02 -6.92 -8.60
CA ILE A 176 2.06 -7.77 -7.87
C ILE A 176 0.68 -7.71 -8.53
N LEU A 177 0.09 -6.53 -8.71
CA LEU A 177 -1.15 -6.34 -9.45
C LEU A 177 -0.86 -5.64 -10.78
N THR A 178 -1.26 -6.27 -11.86
CA THR A 178 -1.01 -5.75 -13.21
C THR A 178 -2.18 -6.04 -14.13
N ASP A 179 -2.47 -5.11 -15.02
CA ASP A 179 -3.39 -5.34 -16.15
C ASP A 179 -3.10 -4.33 -17.27
N VAL A 180 -3.78 -4.49 -18.39
CA VAL A 180 -3.75 -3.56 -19.53
C VAL A 180 -4.95 -2.63 -19.41
N PRO A 181 -4.75 -1.33 -19.11
CA PRO A 181 -5.87 -0.41 -18.98
C PRO A 181 -6.52 -0.16 -20.36
N PRO A 182 -7.86 -0.11 -20.42
CA PRO A 182 -8.55 0.20 -21.68
C PRO A 182 -8.39 1.69 -22.05
N ALA A 183 -8.48 2.01 -23.34
CA ALA A 183 -8.36 3.39 -23.84
C ALA A 183 -9.36 4.36 -23.17
N SER A 184 -10.49 3.86 -22.69
CA SER A 184 -11.49 4.63 -21.96
C SER A 184 -10.98 5.26 -20.66
N THR A 185 -9.85 4.82 -20.12
CA THR A 185 -9.22 5.40 -18.92
C THR A 185 -8.55 6.75 -19.18
N LEU A 186 -8.33 7.13 -20.44
CA LEU A 186 -7.66 8.36 -20.86
C LEU A 186 -8.59 9.36 -21.57
N LYS A 187 -9.85 9.46 -21.13
CA LYS A 187 -10.85 10.41 -21.70
C LYS A 187 -10.55 11.86 -21.35
N ARG A 188 -9.88 12.13 -20.23
CA ARG A 188 -9.51 13.49 -19.80
C ARG A 188 -8.39 14.02 -20.70
N SER A 189 -8.34 15.36 -20.89
CA SER A 189 -7.24 16.03 -21.56
C SER A 189 -5.91 15.82 -20.81
N ASP A 190 -4.79 16.05 -21.50
CA ASP A 190 -3.48 15.99 -20.87
C ASP A 190 -3.35 17.00 -19.74
N GLY A 191 -2.72 16.59 -18.66
CA GLY A 191 -2.54 17.39 -17.45
C GLY A 191 -2.22 16.53 -16.23
N ALA A 192 -2.17 17.19 -15.08
CA ALA A 192 -1.89 16.53 -13.81
C ALA A 192 -2.86 15.37 -13.56
N ARG A 193 -2.34 14.16 -13.35
CA ARG A 193 -3.06 12.90 -13.11
C ARG A 193 -4.04 12.49 -14.22
N SER A 194 -4.04 13.18 -15.36
CA SER A 194 -5.09 13.00 -16.38
C SER A 194 -4.58 12.35 -17.66
N GLY A 195 -3.37 12.65 -18.07
CA GLY A 195 -2.78 12.13 -19.29
C GLY A 195 -1.53 12.89 -19.73
N ASN A 196 -0.80 12.27 -20.61
CA ASN A 196 0.34 12.83 -21.32
C ASN A 196 0.63 11.97 -22.56
N PRO A 197 1.42 12.44 -23.55
CA PRO A 197 1.70 11.69 -24.77
C PRO A 197 2.28 10.29 -24.51
N THR A 198 3.09 10.12 -23.43
CA THR A 198 3.75 8.85 -23.15
C THR A 198 2.76 7.80 -22.65
N VAL A 199 1.89 8.14 -21.68
CA VAL A 199 0.88 7.20 -21.19
C VAL A 199 -0.15 6.86 -22.27
N ARG A 200 -0.51 7.83 -23.14
CA ARG A 200 -1.41 7.56 -24.27
C ARG A 200 -0.81 6.56 -25.24
N LYS A 201 0.48 6.70 -25.54
CA LYS A 201 1.21 5.74 -26.38
C LYS A 201 1.26 4.37 -25.71
N ALA A 202 1.57 4.29 -24.42
CA ALA A 202 1.62 3.03 -23.67
C ALA A 202 0.27 2.29 -23.71
N VAL A 203 -0.84 3.01 -23.45
CA VAL A 203 -2.19 2.41 -23.53
C VAL A 203 -2.55 2.00 -24.96
N ALA A 204 -2.24 2.81 -25.97
CA ALA A 204 -2.50 2.47 -27.36
C ALA A 204 -1.72 1.22 -27.82
N ASN A 205 -0.52 1.00 -27.28
CA ASN A 205 0.29 -0.19 -27.51
C ASN A 205 -0.16 -1.42 -26.70
N GLY A 206 -1.14 -1.31 -25.82
CA GLY A 206 -1.56 -2.39 -24.93
C GLY A 206 -0.50 -2.75 -23.89
N GLU A 207 0.31 -1.79 -23.45
CA GLU A 207 1.37 -2.04 -22.48
C GLU A 207 0.78 -2.34 -21.09
N THR A 208 1.22 -3.46 -20.49
CA THR A 208 0.84 -3.83 -19.13
C THR A 208 1.27 -2.75 -18.14
N GLN A 209 0.36 -2.34 -17.29
CA GLN A 209 0.59 -1.38 -16.23
C GLN A 209 0.60 -2.06 -14.86
N HIS A 210 1.38 -1.52 -13.92
CA HIS A 210 1.56 -2.06 -12.58
C HIS A 210 0.90 -1.13 -11.58
N VAL A 211 -0.14 -1.63 -10.90
CA VAL A 211 -0.94 -0.87 -9.94
C VAL A 211 -0.68 -1.28 -8.48
N ALA A 212 0.05 -2.39 -8.28
CA ALA A 212 0.69 -2.71 -7.00
C ALA A 212 2.02 -3.43 -7.27
N TRP A 213 3.00 -3.16 -6.43
CA TRP A 213 4.35 -3.70 -6.57
C TRP A 213 5.01 -3.94 -5.22
N ALA A 214 5.84 -4.98 -5.16
CA ALA A 214 6.75 -5.27 -4.06
C ALA A 214 8.15 -4.79 -4.42
N TYR A 215 8.90 -4.31 -3.44
CA TYR A 215 10.28 -3.85 -3.62
C TYR A 215 11.19 -4.37 -2.51
N GLU A 216 12.29 -4.98 -2.90
CA GLU A 216 13.33 -5.42 -1.98
C GLU A 216 14.52 -4.47 -2.04
N ARG A 217 14.79 -3.78 -0.93
CA ARG A 217 15.95 -2.90 -0.80
C ARG A 217 17.22 -3.70 -0.55
N SER A 218 18.37 -3.16 -0.96
CA SER A 218 19.68 -3.81 -0.77
C SER A 218 20.06 -4.05 0.69
N ASN A 219 19.49 -3.27 1.63
CA ASN A 219 19.68 -3.48 3.08
C ASN A 219 18.72 -4.52 3.68
N GLY A 220 17.96 -5.22 2.84
CA GLY A 220 16.99 -6.23 3.27
C GLY A 220 15.64 -5.66 3.73
N GLY A 221 15.45 -4.34 3.73
CA GLY A 221 14.12 -3.74 3.96
C GLY A 221 13.19 -3.98 2.77
N ARG A 222 11.88 -3.92 2.99
CA ARG A 222 10.87 -4.18 1.97
C ARG A 222 9.88 -3.01 1.84
N GLY A 223 9.51 -2.66 0.61
CA GLY A 223 8.49 -1.68 0.30
C GLY A 223 7.33 -2.29 -0.48
N PHE A 224 6.12 -1.80 -0.28
CA PHE A 224 4.95 -2.22 -1.06
C PHE A 224 4.09 -1.01 -1.41
N GLY A 225 3.90 -0.77 -2.70
CA GLY A 225 2.99 0.25 -3.22
C GLY A 225 1.70 -0.38 -3.73
N PHE A 226 0.56 0.22 -3.38
CA PHE A 226 -0.77 -0.22 -3.76
C PHE A 226 -1.62 0.98 -4.15
N THR A 227 -1.99 1.09 -5.40
CA THR A 227 -2.68 2.29 -5.92
C THR A 227 -4.20 2.27 -5.80
N GLY A 228 -4.81 1.13 -5.47
CA GLY A 228 -6.21 1.05 -5.08
C GLY A 228 -6.46 1.59 -3.67
N GLY A 229 -7.71 1.63 -3.25
CA GLY A 229 -8.10 2.10 -1.91
C GLY A 229 -8.85 3.43 -1.91
N HIS A 230 -9.20 3.98 -3.08
CA HIS A 230 -10.13 5.10 -3.18
C HIS A 230 -11.51 4.70 -2.67
N VAL A 231 -12.02 3.59 -3.17
CA VAL A 231 -13.35 3.09 -2.81
C VAL A 231 -13.27 2.24 -1.56
N HIS A 232 -13.67 2.81 -0.42
CA HIS A 232 -13.58 2.15 0.89
C HIS A 232 -14.29 0.79 0.93
N MET A 233 -15.45 0.67 0.27
CA MET A 233 -16.21 -0.58 0.22
C MET A 233 -15.46 -1.74 -0.44
N ASN A 234 -14.40 -1.49 -1.19
CA ASN A 234 -13.58 -2.55 -1.79
C ASN A 234 -12.82 -3.40 -0.77
N TRP A 235 -12.71 -2.97 0.49
CA TRP A 235 -12.17 -3.80 1.56
C TRP A 235 -13.10 -4.98 1.94
N GLN A 236 -14.37 -4.98 1.50
CA GLN A 236 -15.25 -6.15 1.61
C GLN A 236 -14.88 -7.28 0.62
N ASN A 237 -14.17 -6.98 -0.48
CA ASN A 237 -13.67 -8.03 -1.35
C ASN A 237 -12.56 -8.82 -0.65
N ASP A 238 -12.80 -10.10 -0.39
CA ASP A 238 -11.92 -10.95 0.41
C ASP A 238 -10.54 -11.13 -0.22
N ASP A 239 -10.45 -11.26 -1.54
CA ASP A 239 -9.18 -11.43 -2.25
C ASP A 239 -8.37 -10.13 -2.27
N ASN A 240 -9.02 -8.97 -2.49
CA ASN A 240 -8.38 -7.66 -2.41
C ASN A 240 -7.82 -7.39 -1.00
N ARG A 241 -8.63 -7.64 0.04
CA ARG A 241 -8.23 -7.48 1.44
C ARG A 241 -7.12 -8.45 1.82
N LYS A 242 -7.23 -9.74 1.47
CA LYS A 242 -6.22 -10.77 1.74
C LYS A 242 -4.89 -10.42 1.10
N LEU A 243 -4.87 -9.95 -0.14
CA LEU A 243 -3.65 -9.53 -0.83
C LEU A 243 -2.94 -8.40 -0.07
N MET A 244 -3.71 -7.40 0.40
CA MET A 244 -3.16 -6.31 1.19
C MET A 244 -2.60 -6.80 2.54
N LEU A 245 -3.33 -7.67 3.26
CA LEU A 245 -2.86 -8.24 4.53
C LEU A 245 -1.58 -9.06 4.33
N ASN A 246 -1.52 -9.88 3.27
CA ASN A 246 -0.30 -10.61 2.90
C ASN A 246 0.86 -9.65 2.60
N ALA A 247 0.63 -8.55 1.90
CA ALA A 247 1.65 -7.56 1.57
C ALA A 247 2.20 -6.87 2.82
N ILE A 248 1.34 -6.54 3.78
CA ILE A 248 1.77 -5.98 5.07
C ILE A 248 2.66 -6.98 5.82
N LEU A 249 2.25 -8.25 5.92
CA LEU A 249 3.08 -9.28 6.54
C LEU A 249 4.40 -9.48 5.80
N TRP A 250 4.37 -9.46 4.47
CA TRP A 250 5.57 -9.56 3.65
C TRP A 250 6.56 -8.43 3.96
N THR A 251 6.10 -7.19 4.07
CA THR A 251 6.97 -6.05 4.41
C THR A 251 7.50 -6.14 5.85
N ALA A 252 6.74 -6.72 6.76
CA ALA A 252 7.16 -7.01 8.15
C ALA A 252 8.04 -8.26 8.27
N LYS A 253 8.32 -8.97 7.15
CA LYS A 253 9.08 -10.24 7.11
C LYS A 253 8.46 -11.37 7.93
N VAL A 254 7.14 -11.32 8.12
CA VAL A 254 6.37 -12.40 8.73
C VAL A 254 6.05 -13.44 7.68
N THR A 255 6.20 -14.72 8.03
CA THR A 255 5.85 -15.82 7.12
C THR A 255 4.36 -15.79 6.78
N ILE A 256 4.05 -15.73 5.50
CA ILE A 256 2.67 -15.75 5.02
C ILE A 256 2.23 -17.21 4.83
N PRO A 257 1.13 -17.66 5.50
CA PRO A 257 0.60 -19.00 5.27
C PRO A 257 0.28 -19.26 3.79
N LYS A 258 0.33 -20.50 3.35
CA LYS A 258 -0.03 -20.86 1.96
C LYS A 258 -1.48 -20.48 1.62
N SER A 259 -2.38 -20.49 2.62
CA SER A 259 -3.77 -20.02 2.50
C SER A 259 -3.91 -18.49 2.48
N GLY A 260 -2.80 -17.76 2.66
CA GLY A 260 -2.81 -16.32 2.95
C GLY A 260 -3.31 -16.00 4.35
N VAL A 261 -3.41 -14.73 4.67
CA VAL A 261 -4.02 -14.25 5.92
C VAL A 261 -5.53 -14.55 5.87
N VAL A 262 -6.02 -15.26 6.86
CA VAL A 262 -7.45 -15.51 7.02
C VAL A 262 -8.08 -14.34 7.76
N SER A 263 -9.09 -13.74 7.20
CA SER A 263 -9.90 -12.71 7.83
C SER A 263 -11.38 -12.86 7.44
N ARG A 264 -12.29 -12.55 8.35
CA ARG A 264 -13.71 -12.50 7.99
C ARG A 264 -14.00 -11.29 7.09
N THR A 265 -15.05 -11.41 6.29
CA THR A 265 -15.55 -10.26 5.52
C THR A 265 -16.18 -9.24 6.49
N PRO A 266 -15.78 -7.96 6.46
CA PRO A 266 -16.43 -6.95 7.25
C PRO A 266 -17.92 -6.82 6.89
N THR A 267 -18.78 -6.61 7.89
CA THR A 267 -20.20 -6.32 7.67
C THR A 267 -20.38 -4.93 7.07
N LYS A 268 -21.58 -4.64 6.55
CA LYS A 268 -21.90 -3.28 6.06
C LYS A 268 -21.78 -2.24 7.16
N ASP A 269 -22.17 -2.56 8.37
CA ASP A 269 -22.12 -1.63 9.51
C ASP A 269 -20.68 -1.31 9.87
N GLU A 270 -19.81 -2.31 9.96
CA GLU A 270 -18.36 -2.13 10.19
C GLU A 270 -17.69 -1.30 9.09
N MET A 271 -18.15 -1.41 7.84
CA MET A 271 -17.66 -0.56 6.75
C MET A 271 -18.08 0.91 6.89
N HIS A 272 -19.01 1.22 7.76
CA HIS A 272 -19.49 2.57 8.04
C HIS A 272 -19.04 3.11 9.39
N GLU A 273 -18.21 2.35 10.10
CA GLU A 273 -17.58 2.80 11.34
C GLU A 273 -16.28 3.54 11.09
N ASN A 274 -15.95 4.47 11.98
CA ASN A 274 -14.69 5.22 11.99
C ASN A 274 -14.35 5.95 10.68
N LEU A 275 -15.36 6.28 9.87
CA LEU A 275 -15.18 7.07 8.65
C LEU A 275 -14.59 8.44 8.98
N ASP A 276 -13.81 8.99 8.02
CA ASP A 276 -13.13 10.27 8.13
C ASP A 276 -14.10 11.48 8.15
#